data_8ba4284cdf9be9ad97ba664aa7c7ad07
#
_entry.id   8ba4284cdf9be9ad97ba664aa7c7ad07
#
_cell.length_a   1.000
_cell.length_b   1.000
_cell.length_c   1.000
_cell.angle_alpha   90.00
_cell.angle_beta   90.00
_cell.angle_gamma   90.00
#
_symmetry.space_group_name_H-M   'P 1'
#
loop_
_entity.id
_entity.type
_entity.pdbx_description
1 polymer ?
#
loop_
_entity_poly.entity_id
_entity_poly.type
_entity_poly.pdbx_seq_one_letter_code
_entity_poly.pdbx_strand_id
1 'polypeptide(L)'
;SVFYQNAPQEQGLQDPSAFRQAAAVIESRLRSTPFGLESVEFNDLINEANRKLKADMIAKGFKWQGELKLLMTSPLYQGRGMARLLIDDTFDEMRRCGIRDVILFTDSHCNWQYYEKTGWTLAAEHKWSFREEPIRALAYWKTI
;
A
#
# COMPACT_ATOMS: atom_id res chain seq x y z
N SER A 1 1.94 1.22 -7.83
CA SER A 1 3.11 2.11 -7.97
C SER A 1 4.10 1.85 -6.83
N VAL A 2 5.38 1.98 -7.11
CA VAL A 2 6.47 1.77 -6.16
C VAL A 2 7.05 3.15 -5.82
N PHE A 3 7.14 3.47 -4.52
CA PHE A 3 7.81 4.69 -4.06
C PHE A 3 9.12 4.31 -3.39
N TYR A 4 10.22 4.88 -3.85
CA TYR A 4 11.55 4.69 -3.28
C TYR A 4 11.84 5.81 -2.27
N GLN A 5 12.21 5.43 -1.05
CA GLN A 5 12.79 6.38 -0.09
C GLN A 5 14.25 6.59 -0.50
N ASN A 6 14.62 7.66 -1.16
CA ASN A 6 15.94 8.01 -1.70
C ASN A 6 16.17 7.68 -3.19
N ALA A 7 15.14 7.54 -4.01
CA ALA A 7 15.34 7.57 -5.45
C ALA A 7 15.96 8.92 -5.86
N PRO A 8 16.91 8.96 -6.81
CA PRO A 8 17.37 10.22 -7.40
C PRO A 8 16.14 10.98 -7.89
N GLN A 9 16.03 12.26 -7.56
CA GLN A 9 14.95 13.11 -8.06
C GLN A 9 15.04 13.10 -9.59
N GLU A 10 14.14 12.40 -10.25
CA GLU A 10 13.93 12.57 -11.67
C GLU A 10 13.50 14.02 -11.89
N GLN A 11 14.37 14.79 -12.55
CA GLN A 11 14.04 16.11 -13.07
C GLN A 11 12.97 15.94 -14.15
N GLY A 12 11.71 16.06 -13.76
CA GLY A 12 10.57 15.90 -14.67
C GLY A 12 9.22 15.68 -14.01
N LEU A 13 9.18 15.52 -12.69
CA LEU A 13 7.90 15.48 -11.96
C LEU A 13 7.25 16.87 -12.02
N GLN A 14 6.06 16.91 -12.66
CA GLN A 14 5.17 18.05 -12.69
C GLN A 14 5.05 18.67 -11.28
N ASP A 15 4.95 20.01 -11.25
CA ASP A 15 4.82 20.80 -10.04
C ASP A 15 3.91 20.12 -8.98
N PRO A 16 4.44 19.78 -7.80
CA PRO A 16 3.67 19.13 -6.72
C PRO A 16 2.44 19.93 -6.30
N SER A 17 2.41 21.26 -6.54
CA SER A 17 1.29 22.13 -6.23
C SER A 17 0.09 21.86 -7.15
N ALA A 18 0.31 21.66 -8.43
CA ALA A 18 -0.73 21.36 -9.41
C ALA A 18 -1.40 20.00 -9.10
N PHE A 19 -0.59 19.00 -8.74
CA PHE A 19 -1.10 17.69 -8.32
C PHE A 19 -1.95 17.80 -7.05
N ARG A 20 -1.51 18.55 -6.03
CA ARG A 20 -2.27 18.75 -4.79
C ARG A 20 -3.59 19.47 -5.03
N GLN A 21 -3.60 20.49 -5.90
CA GLN A 21 -4.83 21.18 -6.26
C GLN A 21 -5.82 20.26 -6.96
N ALA A 22 -5.36 19.46 -7.93
CA ALA A 22 -6.20 18.49 -8.62
C ALA A 22 -6.77 17.44 -7.64
N ALA A 23 -5.95 16.91 -6.74
CA ALA A 23 -6.36 15.97 -5.71
C ALA A 23 -7.43 16.58 -4.78
N ALA A 24 -7.27 17.83 -4.35
CA ALA A 24 -8.24 18.52 -3.49
C ALA A 24 -9.60 18.73 -4.20
N VAL A 25 -9.59 19.04 -5.49
CA VAL A 25 -10.82 19.15 -6.29
C VAL A 25 -11.55 17.80 -6.38
N ILE A 26 -10.80 16.72 -6.65
CA ILE A 26 -11.36 15.37 -6.72
C ILE A 26 -11.95 14.98 -5.37
N GLU A 27 -11.22 15.17 -4.28
CA GLU A 27 -11.67 14.87 -2.92
C GLU A 27 -12.95 15.65 -2.57
N SER A 28 -13.02 16.95 -2.88
CA SER A 28 -14.20 17.76 -2.65
C SER A 28 -15.42 17.22 -3.40
N ARG A 29 -15.24 16.78 -4.65
CA ARG A 29 -16.32 16.15 -5.44
C ARG A 29 -16.75 14.80 -4.85
N LEU A 30 -15.82 13.96 -4.41
CA LEU A 30 -16.14 12.71 -3.74
C LEU A 30 -16.96 12.96 -2.47
N ARG A 31 -16.55 13.90 -1.62
CA ARG A 31 -17.27 14.25 -0.39
C ARG A 31 -18.68 14.82 -0.63
N SER A 32 -19.00 15.26 -1.84
CA SER A 32 -20.33 15.77 -2.20
C SER A 32 -21.38 14.68 -2.48
N THR A 33 -20.99 13.41 -2.53
CA THR A 33 -21.89 12.27 -2.73
C THR A 33 -21.81 11.31 -1.54
N PRO A 34 -22.90 10.62 -1.16
CA PRO A 34 -22.88 9.67 -0.03
C PRO A 34 -21.83 8.56 -0.22
N PHE A 35 -21.76 7.98 -1.41
CA PHE A 35 -20.79 6.92 -1.72
C PHE A 35 -19.34 7.44 -1.72
N GLY A 36 -19.12 8.61 -2.29
CA GLY A 36 -17.77 9.22 -2.30
C GLY A 36 -17.31 9.64 -0.91
N LEU A 37 -18.23 10.16 -0.09
CA LEU A 37 -17.92 10.48 1.31
C LEU A 37 -17.48 9.23 2.07
N GLU A 38 -18.24 8.14 1.94
CA GLU A 38 -17.89 6.86 2.55
C GLU A 38 -16.50 6.35 2.12
N SER A 39 -16.20 6.46 0.82
CA SER A 39 -14.90 6.07 0.28
C SER A 39 -13.75 6.90 0.86
N VAL A 40 -13.95 8.20 1.05
CA VAL A 40 -12.95 9.08 1.65
C VAL A 40 -12.77 8.77 3.13
N GLU A 41 -13.85 8.60 3.89
CA GLU A 41 -13.82 8.21 5.31
C GLU A 41 -13.08 6.88 5.51
N PHE A 42 -13.37 5.89 4.66
CA PHE A 42 -12.66 4.61 4.69
C PHE A 42 -11.17 4.76 4.40
N ASN A 43 -10.82 5.55 3.38
CA ASN A 43 -9.41 5.82 3.04
C ASN A 43 -8.68 6.54 4.18
N ASP A 44 -9.30 7.52 4.84
CA ASP A 44 -8.72 8.22 5.99
C ASP A 44 -8.44 7.24 7.14
N LEU A 45 -9.36 6.33 7.39
CA LEU A 45 -9.23 5.29 8.39
C LEU A 45 -8.09 4.31 8.07
N ILE A 46 -7.98 3.86 6.81
CA ILE A 46 -6.86 3.03 6.33
C ILE A 46 -5.52 3.76 6.51
N ASN A 47 -5.44 5.04 6.17
CA ASN A 47 -4.23 5.82 6.33
C ASN A 47 -3.80 5.95 7.80
N GLU A 48 -4.77 6.13 8.71
CA GLU A 48 -4.50 6.15 10.15
C GLU A 48 -3.94 4.81 10.64
N ALA A 49 -4.54 3.70 10.22
CA ALA A 49 -4.05 2.40 10.59
C ALA A 49 -2.65 2.10 10.04
N ASN A 50 -2.40 2.46 8.78
CA ASN A 50 -1.08 2.29 8.20
C ASN A 50 -0.03 3.08 8.99
N ARG A 51 -0.37 4.27 9.52
CA ARG A 51 0.53 5.03 10.41
C ARG A 51 0.81 4.27 11.71
N LYS A 52 -0.21 3.68 12.34
CA LYS A 52 -0.04 2.87 13.55
C LYS A 52 0.77 1.61 13.27
N LEU A 53 0.47 0.90 12.18
CA LEU A 53 1.24 -0.27 11.77
C LEU A 53 2.72 0.05 11.54
N LYS A 54 3.03 1.17 10.89
CA LYS A 54 4.42 1.64 10.72
C LYS A 54 5.10 1.90 12.06
N ALA A 55 4.43 2.56 12.98
CA ALA A 55 4.97 2.82 14.32
C ALA A 55 5.28 1.52 15.06
N ASP A 56 4.37 0.54 15.01
CA ASP A 56 4.57 -0.78 15.63
C ASP A 56 5.73 -1.55 15.00
N MET A 57 5.85 -1.52 13.67
CA MET A 57 6.96 -2.16 12.97
C MET A 57 8.31 -1.55 13.39
N ILE A 58 8.39 -0.22 13.49
CA ILE A 58 9.58 0.49 13.95
C ILE A 58 9.91 0.09 15.40
N ALA A 59 8.91 0.07 16.28
CA ALA A 59 9.08 -0.33 17.68
C ALA A 59 9.58 -1.78 17.83
N LYS A 60 9.18 -2.67 16.90
CA LYS A 60 9.64 -4.06 16.83
C LYS A 60 11.01 -4.23 16.15
N GLY A 61 11.63 -3.15 15.69
CA GLY A 61 12.95 -3.16 15.07
C GLY A 61 12.99 -3.51 13.58
N PHE A 62 11.84 -3.57 12.90
CA PHE A 62 11.81 -3.75 11.45
C PHE A 62 12.40 -2.53 10.74
N LYS A 63 13.19 -2.81 9.70
CA LYS A 63 13.75 -1.80 8.80
C LYS A 63 13.33 -2.14 7.38
N TRP A 64 13.14 -1.14 6.54
CA TRP A 64 12.82 -1.30 5.12
C TRP A 64 13.28 -0.10 4.31
N GLN A 65 13.48 -0.30 3.01
CA GLN A 65 13.86 0.75 2.05
C GLN A 65 12.79 0.95 0.99
N GLY A 66 11.91 -0.03 0.78
CA GLY A 66 10.86 0.01 -0.23
C GLY A 66 9.47 -0.30 0.33
N GLU A 67 8.46 0.20 -0.34
CA GLU A 67 7.05 -0.09 -0.03
C GLU A 67 6.29 -0.45 -1.31
N LEU A 68 5.66 -1.63 -1.34
CA LEU A 68 4.74 -2.02 -2.41
C LEU A 68 3.35 -1.41 -2.11
N LYS A 69 3.00 -0.34 -2.83
CA LYS A 69 1.79 0.45 -2.54
C LYS A 69 0.51 -0.15 -3.09
N LEU A 70 0.57 -0.69 -4.29
CA LEU A 70 -0.61 -1.14 -5.00
C LEU A 70 -0.26 -2.29 -5.94
N LEU A 71 -1.00 -3.38 -5.81
CA LEU A 71 -0.99 -4.50 -6.74
C LEU A 71 -2.42 -4.77 -7.20
N MET A 72 -2.68 -4.55 -8.47
CA MET A 72 -4.00 -4.81 -9.07
C MET A 72 -3.86 -5.63 -10.34
N THR A 73 -4.72 -6.63 -10.48
CA THR A 73 -4.88 -7.40 -11.73
C THR A 73 -6.33 -7.37 -12.17
N SER A 74 -6.56 -7.12 -13.46
CA SER A 74 -7.90 -7.18 -14.03
C SER A 74 -8.55 -8.53 -13.73
N PRO A 75 -9.85 -8.59 -13.40
CA PRO A 75 -10.57 -9.84 -13.17
C PRO A 75 -10.43 -10.85 -14.31
N LEU A 76 -10.32 -10.39 -15.56
CA LEU A 76 -10.12 -11.22 -16.75
C LEU A 76 -8.79 -11.98 -16.76
N TYR A 77 -7.80 -11.53 -15.99
CA TYR A 77 -6.44 -12.08 -15.94
C TYR A 77 -6.08 -12.67 -14.58
N GLN A 78 -7.00 -12.66 -13.62
CA GLN A 78 -6.79 -13.32 -12.33
C GLN A 78 -6.64 -14.82 -12.48
N GLY A 79 -5.91 -15.46 -11.56
CA GLY A 79 -5.61 -16.89 -11.60
C GLY A 79 -4.59 -17.34 -12.66
N ARG A 80 -4.04 -16.40 -13.45
CA ARG A 80 -3.06 -16.68 -14.52
C ARG A 80 -1.61 -16.36 -14.12
N GLY A 81 -1.34 -16.14 -12.85
CA GLY A 81 0.01 -15.84 -12.36
C GLY A 81 0.48 -14.39 -12.58
N MET A 82 -0.37 -13.50 -13.12
CA MET A 82 0.00 -12.12 -13.46
C MET A 82 0.48 -11.32 -12.24
N ALA A 83 -0.16 -11.50 -11.08
CA ALA A 83 0.27 -10.81 -9.85
C ALA A 83 1.70 -11.19 -9.47
N ARG A 84 2.06 -12.47 -9.62
CA ARG A 84 3.42 -12.95 -9.36
C ARG A 84 4.42 -12.32 -10.32
N LEU A 85 4.14 -12.32 -11.62
CA LEU A 85 5.03 -11.73 -12.63
C LEU A 85 5.27 -10.24 -12.34
N LEU A 86 4.22 -9.48 -12.00
CA LEU A 86 4.33 -8.06 -11.66
C LEU A 86 5.17 -7.83 -10.39
N ILE A 87 5.03 -8.68 -9.37
CA ILE A 87 5.83 -8.60 -8.16
C ILE A 87 7.28 -8.96 -8.44
N ASP A 88 7.54 -10.04 -9.18
CA ASP A 88 8.89 -10.49 -9.50
C ASP A 88 9.65 -9.39 -10.29
N ASP A 89 9.03 -8.80 -11.32
CA ASP A 89 9.60 -7.69 -12.07
C ASP A 89 9.85 -6.45 -11.20
N THR A 90 8.90 -6.11 -10.33
CA THR A 90 9.06 -5.01 -9.37
C THR A 90 10.21 -5.26 -8.42
N PHE A 91 10.37 -6.48 -7.92
CA PHE A 91 11.47 -6.84 -7.02
C PHE A 91 12.82 -6.81 -7.72
N ASP A 92 12.88 -7.21 -8.99
CA ASP A 92 14.11 -7.12 -9.78
C ASP A 92 14.55 -5.66 -9.96
N GLU A 93 13.61 -4.75 -10.20
CA GLU A 93 13.90 -3.32 -10.25
C GLU A 93 14.33 -2.77 -8.89
N MET A 94 13.64 -3.13 -7.81
CA MET A 94 14.00 -2.74 -6.45
C MET A 94 15.42 -3.20 -6.10
N ARG A 95 15.80 -4.45 -6.43
CA ARG A 95 17.15 -4.98 -6.21
C ARG A 95 18.20 -4.20 -6.99
N ARG A 96 17.92 -3.82 -8.24
CA ARG A 96 18.81 -2.94 -9.06
C ARG A 96 19.03 -1.59 -8.42
N CYS A 97 18.02 -1.06 -7.73
CA CYS A 97 18.11 0.18 -6.94
C CYS A 97 18.71 -0.01 -5.54
N GLY A 98 19.21 -1.20 -5.19
CA GLY A 98 19.82 -1.48 -3.88
C GLY A 98 18.82 -1.70 -2.74
N ILE A 99 17.54 -1.83 -3.04
CA ILE A 99 16.48 -2.11 -2.07
C ILE A 99 16.49 -3.60 -1.76
N ARG A 100 16.48 -3.94 -0.48
CA ARG A 100 16.48 -5.33 0.00
C ARG A 100 15.28 -5.65 0.86
N ASP A 101 14.89 -4.73 1.72
CA ASP A 101 13.79 -4.94 2.65
C ASP A 101 12.57 -4.11 2.22
N VAL A 102 11.47 -4.78 2.02
CA VAL A 102 10.24 -4.23 1.46
C VAL A 102 9.07 -4.48 2.39
N ILE A 103 8.17 -3.52 2.48
CA ILE A 103 6.90 -3.64 3.20
C ILE A 103 5.71 -3.47 2.27
N LEU A 104 4.57 -3.95 2.72
CA LEU A 104 3.26 -3.61 2.16
C LEU A 104 2.20 -3.56 3.27
N PHE A 105 1.14 -2.83 2.99
CA PHE A 105 -0.05 -2.76 3.83
C PHE A 105 -1.24 -3.31 3.07
N THR A 106 -2.08 -4.04 3.77
CA THR A 106 -3.32 -4.61 3.23
C THR A 106 -4.36 -4.72 4.36
N ASP A 107 -5.52 -5.20 4.05
CA ASP A 107 -6.59 -5.43 5.03
C ASP A 107 -7.32 -6.75 4.79
N SER A 108 -8.22 -7.09 5.72
CA SER A 108 -8.97 -8.35 5.68
C SER A 108 -9.96 -8.49 4.52
N HIS A 109 -10.28 -7.40 3.81
CA HIS A 109 -11.13 -7.45 2.60
C HIS A 109 -10.34 -7.77 1.34
N CYS A 110 -9.00 -7.68 1.41
CA CYS A 110 -8.09 -8.02 0.32
C CYS A 110 -7.66 -9.49 0.38
N ASN A 111 -7.00 -9.97 -0.66
CA ASN A 111 -6.43 -11.32 -0.69
C ASN A 111 -5.09 -11.37 0.09
N TRP A 112 -5.13 -11.10 1.39
CA TRP A 112 -3.96 -11.05 2.27
C TRP A 112 -3.25 -12.41 2.42
N GLN A 113 -3.99 -13.53 2.29
CA GLN A 113 -3.43 -14.88 2.37
C GLN A 113 -2.40 -15.15 1.28
N TYR A 114 -2.47 -14.42 0.16
CA TYR A 114 -1.47 -14.50 -0.90
C TYR A 114 -0.08 -14.15 -0.39
N TYR A 115 0.03 -13.12 0.47
CA TYR A 115 1.32 -12.68 0.99
C TYR A 115 1.93 -13.72 1.92
N GLU A 116 1.15 -14.33 2.81
CA GLU A 116 1.64 -15.41 3.67
C GLU A 116 2.14 -16.61 2.86
N LYS A 117 1.37 -17.03 1.84
CA LYS A 117 1.75 -18.15 0.95
C LYS A 117 2.99 -17.86 0.10
N THR A 118 3.32 -16.59 -0.12
CA THR A 118 4.46 -16.17 -0.95
C THR A 118 5.67 -15.72 -0.11
N GLY A 119 5.69 -16.06 1.18
CA GLY A 119 6.85 -15.91 2.05
C GLY A 119 7.05 -14.50 2.60
N TRP A 120 5.97 -13.73 2.75
CA TRP A 120 5.99 -12.49 3.51
C TRP A 120 5.77 -12.79 4.99
N THR A 121 6.40 -12.02 5.85
CA THR A 121 6.24 -12.08 7.30
C THR A 121 5.22 -11.05 7.76
N LEU A 122 4.19 -11.49 8.50
CA LEU A 122 3.27 -10.58 9.18
C LEU A 122 4.05 -9.83 10.28
N ALA A 123 4.29 -8.55 10.09
CA ALA A 123 5.09 -7.72 10.98
C ALA A 123 4.23 -7.00 12.03
N ALA A 124 3.05 -6.53 11.64
CA ALA A 124 2.10 -5.87 12.53
C ALA A 124 0.66 -6.09 12.08
N GLU A 125 -0.26 -6.03 13.05
CA GLU A 125 -1.69 -6.15 12.84
C GLU A 125 -2.43 -5.16 13.76
N HIS A 126 -3.45 -4.49 13.22
CA HIS A 126 -4.43 -3.71 13.98
C HIS A 126 -5.84 -4.14 13.63
N LYS A 127 -6.68 -4.25 14.66
CA LYS A 127 -8.12 -4.52 14.52
C LYS A 127 -8.90 -3.24 14.77
N TRP A 128 -9.83 -2.95 13.90
CA TRP A 128 -10.76 -1.85 14.05
C TRP A 128 -12.13 -2.20 13.46
N SER A 129 -13.04 -1.24 13.42
CA SER A 129 -14.32 -1.38 12.72
C SER A 129 -14.60 -0.14 11.88
N PHE A 130 -15.22 -0.35 10.74
CA PHE A 130 -15.83 0.69 9.92
C PHE A 130 -17.30 0.39 9.73
N ARG A 131 -18.15 1.30 10.21
CA ARG A 131 -19.61 1.11 10.17
C ARG A 131 -20.06 -0.25 10.71
N GLU A 132 -19.54 -0.63 11.88
CA GLU A 132 -19.79 -1.89 12.58
C GLU A 132 -19.18 -3.15 11.93
N GLU A 133 -18.59 -3.05 10.73
CA GLU A 133 -17.86 -4.15 10.13
C GLU A 133 -16.45 -4.24 10.70
N PRO A 134 -16.05 -5.41 11.23
CA PRO A 134 -14.70 -5.60 11.74
C PRO A 134 -13.68 -5.67 10.60
N ILE A 135 -12.61 -4.92 10.70
CA ILE A 135 -11.52 -4.89 9.73
C ILE A 135 -10.20 -5.17 10.44
N ARG A 136 -9.36 -5.98 9.80
CA ARG A 136 -7.96 -6.19 10.21
C ARG A 136 -7.07 -5.45 9.23
N ALA A 137 -6.28 -4.49 9.71
CA ALA A 137 -5.18 -3.93 8.94
C ALA A 137 -3.92 -4.74 9.21
N LEU A 138 -3.19 -5.05 8.17
CA LEU A 138 -2.06 -5.96 8.18
C LEU A 138 -0.86 -5.29 7.51
N ALA A 139 0.30 -5.39 8.16
CA ALA A 139 1.57 -4.98 7.58
C ALA A 139 2.45 -6.20 7.39
N TYR A 140 2.92 -6.38 6.17
CA TYR A 140 3.84 -7.46 5.81
C TYR A 140 5.22 -6.90 5.47
N TRP A 141 6.23 -7.67 5.81
CA TRP A 141 7.64 -7.38 5.55
C TRP A 141 8.29 -8.56 4.84
N LYS A 142 9.24 -8.26 3.95
CA LYS A 142 9.99 -9.27 3.21
C LYS A 142 11.36 -8.75 2.81
N THR A 143 12.40 -9.60 2.95
CA THR A 143 13.68 -9.43 2.25
C THR A 143 13.58 -10.02 0.83
N ILE A 144 14.00 -9.26 -0.17
CA ILE A 144 13.91 -9.60 -1.59
C ILE A 144 15.29 -9.79 -2.23
#